data_06216bcd24ed08bde1060a3ccc1e7a18
#
_entry.id   06216bcd24ed08bde1060a3ccc1e7a18
#
_cell.length_a   1.000
_cell.length_b   1.000
_cell.length_c   1.000
_cell.angle_alpha   90.00
_cell.angle_beta   90.00
_cell.angle_gamma   90.00
#
_symmetry.space_group_name_H-M   'P 1'
#
loop_
_entity.id
_entity.type
_entity.pdbx_description
1 polymer ?
#
loop_
_entity_poly.entity_id
_entity_poly.type
_entity_poly.pdbx_seq_one_letter_code
_entity_poly.pdbx_strand_id
1 'polypeptide(L)'
;MSNSDGRGAAHTGHITPLEHIYDMIIVGGGPGGYAAALYAARAGLDTVVLEQLAPGGQAALTQRVDNYPGFDQGIDGYALGENMRRGAERFGAKTQITQAKSLALAGAVKRVDTGDGTLLGRTVVLATGAVPRELGVAGEQELAGRGVHYCAACDGMFYRDKTVAVVGGGSSAAEDALLLSRVCSRVILIHRRDTLRAEKVYHVPLSEASNVEFRWNSVVAELLQRDGLQGIRLRNVKTEVEQTVDCDGVFVSIGRNPASGLARGQLRLDPAGYILADESTRTSIPGVFAVGDVRTKALRQIVTAAADGAVAVHYAQEYLAQGGGPF
;
A
#
# COMPACT_ATOMS: atom_id res chain seq x y z
N MET A 1 66.16 48.60 13.37
CA MET A 1 64.79 49.11 13.48
C MET A 1 63.96 48.41 12.42
N SER A 2 63.27 47.35 12.75
CA SER A 2 62.36 46.66 11.85
C SER A 2 61.25 46.06 12.73
N ASN A 3 60.09 46.68 12.61
CA ASN A 3 58.85 46.18 13.24
C ASN A 3 58.30 44.99 12.41
N SER A 4 58.12 43.89 13.05
CA SER A 4 57.36 42.73 12.51
C SER A 4 55.95 42.74 13.11
N ASP A 5 54.97 43.19 12.28
CA ASP A 5 53.57 43.08 12.58
C ASP A 5 53.10 41.63 12.36
N GLY A 6 52.85 40.92 13.48
CA GLY A 6 52.13 39.65 13.49
C GLY A 6 50.65 39.87 13.42
N ARG A 7 50.03 39.72 12.23
CA ARG A 7 48.54 39.65 12.10
C ARG A 7 48.09 38.21 12.42
N GLY A 8 47.43 38.05 13.55
CA GLY A 8 46.72 36.83 13.90
C GLY A 8 45.59 36.55 12.90
N ALA A 9 45.63 35.39 12.26
CA ALA A 9 44.55 34.87 11.46
C ALA A 9 43.40 34.48 12.39
N ALA A 10 42.31 35.21 12.29
CA ALA A 10 41.05 34.80 12.93
C ALA A 10 40.54 33.53 12.26
N HIS A 11 40.55 32.43 12.97
CA HIS A 11 39.80 31.22 12.58
C HIS A 11 38.31 31.53 12.64
N THR A 12 37.70 31.83 11.49
CA THR A 12 36.26 31.78 11.33
C THR A 12 35.86 30.30 11.33
N GLY A 13 35.48 29.81 12.51
CA GLY A 13 34.86 28.50 12.65
C GLY A 13 33.59 28.47 11.78
N HIS A 14 33.58 27.65 10.73
CA HIS A 14 32.37 27.30 10.01
C HIS A 14 31.42 26.64 11.02
N ILE A 15 30.42 27.37 11.48
CA ILE A 15 29.28 26.77 12.20
C ILE A 15 28.52 25.96 11.13
N THR A 16 28.74 24.66 11.13
CA THR A 16 27.88 23.74 10.37
C THR A 16 26.43 23.98 10.85
N PRO A 17 25.48 24.28 10.00
CA PRO A 17 24.10 24.42 10.43
C PRO A 17 23.70 23.15 11.18
N LEU A 18 23.09 23.30 12.37
CA LEU A 18 22.53 22.14 13.10
C LEU A 18 21.57 21.43 12.13
N GLU A 19 21.87 20.17 11.84
CA GLU A 19 21.01 19.36 10.98
C GLU A 19 19.60 19.33 11.59
N HIS A 20 18.58 19.63 10.79
CA HIS A 20 17.21 19.64 11.24
C HIS A 20 16.73 18.22 11.55
N ILE A 21 16.21 18.01 12.76
CA ILE A 21 15.71 16.70 13.21
C ILE A 21 14.18 16.80 13.36
N TYR A 22 13.46 16.12 12.46
CA TYR A 22 12.00 16.00 12.54
C TYR A 22 11.61 15.15 13.76
N ASP A 23 10.45 15.42 14.35
CA ASP A 23 9.86 14.50 15.32
C ASP A 23 9.39 13.22 14.62
N MET A 24 8.86 13.36 13.39
CA MET A 24 8.35 12.23 12.61
C MET A 24 8.66 12.36 11.12
N ILE A 25 9.26 11.33 10.55
CA ILE A 25 9.39 11.15 9.11
C ILE A 25 8.43 10.02 8.68
N ILE A 26 7.56 10.30 7.72
CA ILE A 26 6.60 9.33 7.17
C ILE A 26 7.03 8.98 5.75
N VAL A 27 7.25 7.70 5.48
CA VAL A 27 7.68 7.20 4.17
C VAL A 27 6.47 6.58 3.47
N GLY A 28 5.92 7.30 2.49
CA GLY A 28 4.73 6.96 1.70
C GLY A 28 3.52 7.83 2.04
N GLY A 29 2.97 8.50 1.04
CA GLY A 29 1.81 9.41 1.10
C GLY A 29 0.49 8.74 0.74
N GLY A 30 0.31 7.45 1.08
CA GLY A 30 -0.98 6.77 1.02
C GLY A 30 -1.89 7.14 2.19
N PRO A 31 -3.10 6.54 2.28
CA PRO A 31 -4.07 6.84 3.34
C PRO A 31 -3.51 6.69 4.76
N GLY A 32 -2.69 5.66 5.01
CA GLY A 32 -2.04 5.47 6.31
C GLY A 32 -1.02 6.56 6.62
N GLY A 33 -0.23 6.96 5.63
CA GLY A 33 0.78 8.00 5.79
C GLY A 33 0.17 9.38 6.05
N TYR A 34 -0.82 9.79 5.25
CA TYR A 34 -1.49 11.09 5.48
C TYR A 34 -2.38 11.11 6.72
N ALA A 35 -2.95 9.98 7.12
CA ALA A 35 -3.61 9.89 8.42
C ALA A 35 -2.60 10.10 9.55
N ALA A 36 -1.44 9.43 9.51
CA ALA A 36 -0.36 9.66 10.47
C ALA A 36 0.09 11.13 10.47
N ALA A 37 0.31 11.73 9.29
CA ALA A 37 0.71 13.12 9.15
C ALA A 37 -0.29 14.10 9.76
N LEU A 38 -1.59 13.87 9.52
CA LEU A 38 -2.67 14.67 10.09
C LEU A 38 -2.66 14.64 11.63
N TYR A 39 -2.59 13.43 12.20
CA TYR A 39 -2.61 13.26 13.65
C TYR A 39 -1.32 13.81 14.29
N ALA A 40 -0.16 13.59 13.67
CA ALA A 40 1.13 14.09 14.15
C ALA A 40 1.19 15.61 14.14
N ALA A 41 0.80 16.25 13.04
CA ALA A 41 0.76 17.71 12.94
C ALA A 41 -0.24 18.35 13.93
N ARG A 42 -1.40 17.73 14.13
CA ARG A 42 -2.39 18.17 15.15
C ARG A 42 -1.86 18.00 16.58
N ALA A 43 -0.97 17.08 16.81
CA ALA A 43 -0.27 16.90 18.09
C ALA A 43 0.93 17.85 18.26
N GLY A 44 1.19 18.73 17.30
CA GLY A 44 2.30 19.68 17.32
C GLY A 44 3.67 19.07 16.99
N LEU A 45 3.70 17.86 16.42
CA LEU A 45 4.95 17.22 16.00
C LEU A 45 5.43 17.80 14.67
N ASP A 46 6.71 18.16 14.58
CA ASP A 46 7.34 18.54 13.31
C ASP A 46 7.44 17.31 12.40
N THR A 47 6.61 17.31 11.34
CA THR A 47 6.34 16.11 10.55
C THR A 47 6.55 16.35 9.06
N VAL A 48 7.22 15.39 8.40
CA VAL A 48 7.38 15.36 6.94
C VAL A 48 6.92 14.04 6.37
N VAL A 49 6.16 14.09 5.27
CA VAL A 49 5.76 12.97 4.44
C VAL A 49 6.64 12.93 3.18
N LEU A 50 7.22 11.80 2.89
CA LEU A 50 7.95 11.55 1.65
C LEU A 50 7.05 10.76 0.71
N GLU A 51 6.68 11.34 -0.42
CA GLU A 51 5.87 10.69 -1.45
C GLU A 51 6.63 10.68 -2.78
N GLN A 52 6.62 9.54 -3.46
CA GLN A 52 7.42 9.36 -4.66
C GLN A 52 6.83 10.02 -5.90
N LEU A 53 5.51 9.92 -6.09
CA LEU A 53 4.83 10.36 -7.31
C LEU A 53 3.70 11.34 -7.02
N ALA A 54 2.64 10.87 -6.40
CA ALA A 54 1.43 11.65 -6.14
C ALA A 54 0.74 11.19 -4.86
N PRO A 55 0.07 12.09 -4.14
CA PRO A 55 -0.67 11.78 -2.93
C PRO A 55 -1.76 10.73 -3.14
N GLY A 56 -1.97 9.88 -2.13
CA GLY A 56 -3.04 8.89 -2.09
C GLY A 56 -2.60 7.44 -2.34
N GLY A 57 -1.37 7.22 -2.85
CA GLY A 57 -0.83 5.89 -3.09
C GLY A 57 -1.76 5.04 -3.97
N GLN A 58 -1.99 3.77 -3.63
CA GLN A 58 -2.86 2.87 -4.41
C GLN A 58 -4.32 3.34 -4.50
N ALA A 59 -4.81 4.07 -3.51
CA ALA A 59 -6.17 4.60 -3.55
C ALA A 59 -6.37 5.62 -4.68
N ALA A 60 -5.34 6.42 -5.01
CA ALA A 60 -5.39 7.41 -6.07
C ALA A 60 -5.54 6.81 -7.48
N LEU A 61 -5.28 5.52 -7.64
CA LEU A 61 -5.45 4.80 -8.93
C LEU A 61 -6.89 4.31 -9.14
N THR A 62 -7.75 4.40 -8.11
CA THR A 62 -9.14 3.96 -8.16
C THR A 62 -10.01 5.11 -8.66
N GLN A 63 -10.77 4.89 -9.73
CA GLN A 63 -11.67 5.91 -10.30
C GLN A 63 -12.74 6.37 -9.30
N ARG A 64 -13.26 5.43 -8.49
CA ARG A 64 -14.28 5.74 -7.49
C ARG A 64 -14.13 4.85 -6.27
N VAL A 65 -14.08 5.48 -5.11
CA VAL A 65 -14.03 4.85 -3.79
C VAL A 65 -15.41 4.98 -3.16
N ASP A 66 -16.15 3.88 -3.05
CA ASP A 66 -17.50 3.83 -2.49
C ASP A 66 -17.52 3.28 -1.06
N ASN A 67 -16.41 2.72 -0.58
CA ASN A 67 -16.33 2.03 0.71
C ASN A 67 -15.52 2.77 1.78
N TYR A 68 -15.27 4.07 1.60
CA TYR A 68 -14.67 4.92 2.62
C TYR A 68 -15.74 5.76 3.31
N PRO A 69 -16.02 5.55 4.61
CA PRO A 69 -17.10 6.25 5.31
C PRO A 69 -16.97 7.78 5.26
N GLY A 70 -18.10 8.47 5.13
CA GLY A 70 -18.17 9.93 5.05
C GLY A 70 -18.38 10.47 3.63
N PHE A 71 -18.43 9.59 2.62
CA PHE A 71 -18.71 9.94 1.22
C PHE A 71 -19.86 9.09 0.71
N ASP A 72 -21.09 9.52 0.96
CA ASP A 72 -22.34 8.81 0.63
C ASP A 72 -22.56 8.63 -0.89
N GLN A 73 -21.94 9.47 -1.72
CA GLN A 73 -21.94 9.38 -3.17
C GLN A 73 -20.62 8.81 -3.74
N GLY A 74 -19.77 8.26 -2.87
CA GLY A 74 -18.40 7.89 -3.23
C GLY A 74 -17.51 9.11 -3.50
N ILE A 75 -16.25 8.87 -3.75
CA ILE A 75 -15.26 9.92 -4.08
C ILE A 75 -14.25 9.37 -5.09
N ASP A 76 -13.77 10.21 -6.00
CA ASP A 76 -12.61 9.90 -6.83
C ASP A 76 -11.38 9.64 -5.96
N GLY A 77 -10.63 8.59 -6.28
CA GLY A 77 -9.51 8.15 -5.43
C GLY A 77 -8.36 9.15 -5.37
N TYR A 78 -8.07 9.85 -6.46
CA TYR A 78 -7.07 10.91 -6.48
C TYR A 78 -7.55 12.11 -5.64
N ALA A 79 -8.82 12.51 -5.78
CA ALA A 79 -9.40 13.57 -4.97
C ALA A 79 -9.39 13.24 -3.47
N LEU A 80 -9.61 11.96 -3.09
CA LEU A 80 -9.48 11.50 -1.71
C LEU A 80 -8.04 11.67 -1.20
N GLY A 81 -7.05 11.23 -1.98
CA GLY A 81 -5.63 11.38 -1.64
C GLY A 81 -5.22 12.84 -1.45
N GLU A 82 -5.64 13.73 -2.36
CA GLU A 82 -5.42 15.16 -2.26
C GLU A 82 -6.13 15.81 -1.05
N ASN A 83 -7.32 15.35 -0.70
CA ASN A 83 -8.03 15.82 0.49
C ASN A 83 -7.28 15.40 1.77
N MET A 84 -6.74 14.19 1.82
CA MET A 84 -5.95 13.71 2.96
C MET A 84 -4.65 14.52 3.10
N ARG A 85 -3.93 14.78 2.00
CA ARG A 85 -2.73 15.63 1.98
C ARG A 85 -3.03 17.02 2.51
N ARG A 86 -3.98 17.71 1.88
CA ARG A 86 -4.37 19.10 2.29
C ARG A 86 -4.85 19.15 3.73
N GLY A 87 -5.54 18.11 4.19
CA GLY A 87 -5.96 18.00 5.59
C GLY A 87 -4.77 17.97 6.55
N ALA A 88 -3.72 17.22 6.23
CA ALA A 88 -2.50 17.16 7.05
C ALA A 88 -1.69 18.48 6.98
N GLU A 89 -1.50 19.01 5.78
CA GLU A 89 -0.74 20.26 5.55
C GLU A 89 -1.39 21.47 6.22
N ARG A 90 -2.72 21.51 6.32
CA ARG A 90 -3.45 22.57 7.05
C ARG A 90 -3.02 22.69 8.50
N PHE A 91 -2.52 21.60 9.10
CA PHE A 91 -2.01 21.58 10.49
C PHE A 91 -0.49 21.66 10.58
N GLY A 92 0.21 21.84 9.45
CA GLY A 92 1.65 22.08 9.42
C GLY A 92 2.51 20.88 9.02
N ALA A 93 1.92 19.71 8.68
CA ALA A 93 2.69 18.65 8.05
C ALA A 93 3.26 19.12 6.71
N LYS A 94 4.47 18.68 6.38
CA LYS A 94 5.13 18.99 5.10
C LYS A 94 5.07 17.76 4.20
N THR A 95 4.81 17.94 2.91
CA THR A 95 4.96 16.89 1.90
C THR A 95 6.16 17.21 1.02
N GLN A 96 7.07 16.24 0.86
CA GLN A 96 8.17 16.30 -0.09
C GLN A 96 7.95 15.23 -1.15
N ILE A 97 7.92 15.66 -2.42
CA ILE A 97 7.84 14.72 -3.55
C ILE A 97 9.25 14.22 -3.83
N THR A 98 9.62 13.15 -3.20
CA THR A 98 10.95 12.53 -3.30
C THR A 98 10.89 11.05 -2.93
N GLN A 99 11.81 10.27 -3.48
CA GLN A 99 11.91 8.85 -3.18
C GLN A 99 12.89 8.58 -2.02
N ALA A 100 12.43 7.91 -0.97
CA ALA A 100 13.32 7.32 0.02
C ALA A 100 14.13 6.18 -0.63
N LYS A 101 15.46 6.26 -0.54
CA LYS A 101 16.41 5.32 -1.17
C LYS A 101 16.97 4.31 -0.18
N SER A 102 17.25 4.77 1.03
CA SER A 102 17.76 3.92 2.10
C SER A 102 17.31 4.41 3.47
N LEU A 103 17.36 3.54 4.46
CA LEU A 103 17.01 3.80 5.84
C LEU A 103 18.16 3.37 6.74
N ALA A 104 18.41 4.12 7.84
CA ALA A 104 19.17 3.65 8.98
C ALA A 104 18.30 3.89 10.22
N LEU A 105 17.70 2.84 10.74
CA LEU A 105 16.62 2.91 11.73
C LEU A 105 17.10 2.72 13.18
N ALA A 106 18.32 2.27 13.38
CA ALA A 106 18.89 2.06 14.71
C ALA A 106 19.21 3.39 15.43
N GLY A 107 19.15 3.38 16.75
CA GLY A 107 19.50 4.54 17.59
C GLY A 107 18.34 5.52 17.83
N ALA A 108 18.61 6.57 18.60
CA ALA A 108 17.62 7.58 18.98
C ALA A 108 17.20 8.46 17.78
N VAL A 109 18.15 8.79 16.91
CA VAL A 109 17.88 9.53 15.67
C VAL A 109 17.96 8.56 14.49
N LYS A 110 16.89 8.48 13.72
CA LYS A 110 16.78 7.66 12.51
C LYS A 110 17.16 8.52 11.31
N ARG A 111 17.68 7.87 10.29
CA ARG A 111 18.09 8.52 9.04
C ARG A 111 17.33 7.95 7.85
N VAL A 112 16.87 8.84 6.99
CA VAL A 112 16.22 8.51 5.71
C VAL A 112 16.96 9.24 4.60
N ASP A 113 17.63 8.49 3.72
CA ASP A 113 18.29 9.05 2.53
C ASP A 113 17.30 9.10 1.39
N THR A 114 17.26 10.23 0.69
CA THR A 114 16.38 10.49 -0.45
C THR A 114 17.18 10.85 -1.71
N GLY A 115 16.47 11.16 -2.79
CA GLY A 115 17.08 11.73 -4.00
C GLY A 115 17.67 13.12 -3.77
N ASP A 116 17.10 13.87 -2.81
CA ASP A 116 17.37 15.28 -2.58
C ASP A 116 18.23 15.55 -1.34
N GLY A 117 18.64 14.50 -0.64
CA GLY A 117 19.46 14.60 0.57
C GLY A 117 19.04 13.65 1.66
N THR A 118 19.60 13.86 2.85
CA THR A 118 19.34 13.07 4.05
C THR A 118 18.41 13.81 4.99
N LEU A 119 17.44 13.10 5.53
CA LEU A 119 16.53 13.56 6.58
C LEU A 119 16.81 12.80 7.87
N LEU A 120 16.80 13.53 8.98
CA LEU A 120 16.94 12.98 10.32
C LEU A 120 15.61 13.10 11.08
N GLY A 121 15.21 12.06 11.79
CA GLY A 121 13.99 12.04 12.57
C GLY A 121 14.09 11.22 13.84
N ARG A 122 13.32 11.59 14.84
CA ARG A 122 13.23 10.85 16.11
C ARG A 122 12.38 9.59 15.94
N THR A 123 11.33 9.67 15.10
CA THR A 123 10.47 8.56 14.73
C THR A 123 10.35 8.41 13.22
N VAL A 124 10.11 7.18 12.77
CA VAL A 124 9.84 6.87 11.36
C VAL A 124 8.57 6.03 11.25
N VAL A 125 7.67 6.44 10.37
CA VAL A 125 6.47 5.66 9.99
C VAL A 125 6.64 5.14 8.57
N LEU A 126 6.65 3.82 8.41
CA LEU A 126 6.67 3.16 7.10
C LEU A 126 5.24 2.95 6.62
N ALA A 127 4.83 3.71 5.61
CA ALA A 127 3.50 3.72 5.00
C ALA A 127 3.56 3.38 3.51
N THR A 128 4.56 2.58 3.10
CA THR A 128 4.91 2.31 1.71
C THR A 128 3.92 1.39 0.98
N GLY A 129 2.97 0.78 1.71
CA GLY A 129 1.89 0.00 1.15
C GLY A 129 2.30 -1.34 0.57
N ALA A 130 1.44 -1.88 -0.31
CA ALA A 130 1.67 -3.11 -1.05
C ALA A 130 1.10 -2.97 -2.47
N VAL A 131 1.81 -3.50 -3.45
CA VAL A 131 1.36 -3.51 -4.84
C VAL A 131 0.74 -4.87 -5.19
N PRO A 132 -0.34 -4.94 -5.97
CA PRO A 132 -0.87 -6.19 -6.45
C PRO A 132 0.16 -6.92 -7.33
N ARG A 133 0.07 -8.24 -7.35
CA ARG A 133 0.77 -9.05 -8.35
C ARG A 133 -0.03 -9.02 -9.63
N GLU A 134 0.66 -8.75 -10.72
CA GLU A 134 0.09 -8.72 -12.04
C GLU A 134 0.04 -10.10 -12.68
N LEU A 135 -0.84 -10.28 -13.65
CA LEU A 135 -0.87 -11.48 -14.50
C LEU A 135 0.37 -11.56 -15.39
N GLY A 136 0.88 -10.38 -15.78
CA GLY A 136 2.01 -10.25 -16.68
C GLY A 136 1.66 -10.47 -18.15
N VAL A 137 0.40 -10.17 -18.53
CA VAL A 137 -0.09 -10.28 -19.90
C VAL A 137 -0.19 -8.90 -20.57
N ALA A 138 -0.11 -8.87 -21.89
CA ALA A 138 -0.22 -7.64 -22.66
C ALA A 138 -1.57 -6.95 -22.42
N GLY A 139 -1.57 -5.61 -22.33
CA GLY A 139 -2.77 -4.81 -22.11
C GLY A 139 -3.27 -4.73 -20.67
N GLU A 140 -2.66 -5.45 -19.73
CA GLU A 140 -3.09 -5.47 -18.32
C GLU A 140 -3.07 -4.09 -17.68
N GLN A 141 -1.99 -3.34 -17.87
CA GLN A 141 -1.84 -1.98 -17.32
C GLN A 141 -2.82 -0.98 -17.95
N GLU A 142 -3.09 -1.11 -19.25
CA GLU A 142 -4.03 -0.26 -19.99
C GLU A 142 -5.48 -0.46 -19.53
N LEU A 143 -5.81 -1.70 -19.12
CA LEU A 143 -7.12 -2.08 -18.62
C LEU A 143 -7.26 -1.96 -17.10
N ALA A 144 -6.18 -1.62 -16.38
CA ALA A 144 -6.22 -1.45 -14.93
C ALA A 144 -7.27 -0.39 -14.53
N GLY A 145 -8.22 -0.78 -13.67
CA GLY A 145 -9.39 0.03 -13.27
C GLY A 145 -10.48 0.18 -14.34
N ARG A 146 -10.30 -0.38 -15.54
CA ARG A 146 -11.26 -0.30 -16.66
C ARG A 146 -11.57 -1.66 -17.29
N GLY A 147 -11.53 -2.72 -16.50
CA GLY A 147 -11.74 -4.09 -16.93
C GLY A 147 -10.86 -5.09 -16.19
N VAL A 148 -9.66 -4.68 -15.78
CA VAL A 148 -8.79 -5.46 -14.88
C VAL A 148 -8.73 -4.79 -13.53
N HIS A 149 -9.02 -5.53 -12.47
CA HIS A 149 -9.15 -5.06 -11.10
C HIS A 149 -8.36 -5.93 -10.13
N TYR A 150 -7.92 -5.33 -9.02
CA TYR A 150 -7.12 -6.00 -7.99
C TYR A 150 -7.79 -5.97 -6.60
N CYS A 151 -9.07 -5.54 -6.54
CA CYS A 151 -9.84 -5.45 -5.31
C CYS A 151 -11.33 -5.67 -5.58
N ALA A 152 -11.84 -6.86 -5.31
CA ALA A 152 -13.26 -7.17 -5.48
C ALA A 152 -14.17 -6.34 -4.54
N ALA A 153 -13.74 -6.10 -3.31
CA ALA A 153 -14.48 -5.28 -2.34
C ALA A 153 -14.55 -3.78 -2.73
N CYS A 154 -13.62 -3.31 -3.59
CA CYS A 154 -13.60 -1.95 -4.10
C CYS A 154 -14.48 -1.79 -5.34
N ASP A 155 -14.30 -2.68 -6.31
CA ASP A 155 -14.77 -2.50 -7.68
C ASP A 155 -15.90 -3.45 -8.07
N GLY A 156 -16.20 -4.47 -7.25
CA GLY A 156 -17.17 -5.52 -7.58
C GLY A 156 -18.57 -5.01 -7.90
N MET A 157 -19.01 -3.93 -7.24
CA MET A 157 -20.32 -3.33 -7.47
C MET A 157 -20.51 -2.74 -8.88
N PHE A 158 -19.42 -2.37 -9.59
CA PHE A 158 -19.51 -1.90 -10.99
C PHE A 158 -19.85 -3.03 -11.98
N TYR A 159 -19.76 -4.28 -11.49
CA TYR A 159 -20.04 -5.49 -12.26
C TYR A 159 -21.34 -6.20 -11.85
N ARG A 160 -22.26 -5.46 -11.21
CA ARG A 160 -23.60 -6.00 -10.89
C ARG A 160 -24.27 -6.57 -12.14
N ASP A 161 -24.80 -7.80 -12.02
CA ASP A 161 -25.50 -8.55 -13.06
C ASP A 161 -24.66 -8.86 -14.33
N LYS A 162 -23.32 -8.70 -14.24
CA LYS A 162 -22.36 -9.00 -15.32
C LYS A 162 -21.62 -10.31 -15.08
N THR A 163 -20.85 -10.74 -16.09
CA THR A 163 -19.94 -11.89 -16.00
C THR A 163 -18.54 -11.41 -15.65
N VAL A 164 -17.94 -11.98 -14.60
CA VAL A 164 -16.58 -11.65 -14.20
C VAL A 164 -15.70 -12.90 -14.06
N ALA A 165 -14.40 -12.71 -14.29
CA ALA A 165 -13.37 -13.71 -14.02
C ALA A 165 -12.61 -13.33 -12.75
N VAL A 166 -12.34 -14.31 -11.88
CA VAL A 166 -11.45 -14.17 -10.73
C VAL A 166 -10.23 -15.05 -10.94
N VAL A 167 -9.05 -14.47 -10.95
CA VAL A 167 -7.82 -15.23 -11.16
C VAL A 167 -7.09 -15.41 -9.83
N GLY A 168 -6.98 -16.67 -9.39
CA GLY A 168 -6.32 -17.03 -8.15
C GLY A 168 -6.80 -18.37 -7.60
N GLY A 169 -6.30 -18.78 -6.45
CA GLY A 169 -6.70 -20.04 -5.81
C GLY A 169 -6.32 -20.11 -4.33
N GLY A 170 -5.94 -18.99 -3.75
CA GLY A 170 -5.76 -18.81 -2.30
C GLY A 170 -7.03 -18.24 -1.65
N SER A 171 -7.01 -18.06 -0.32
CA SER A 171 -8.14 -17.54 0.45
C SER A 171 -8.67 -16.21 -0.10
N SER A 172 -7.80 -15.27 -0.49
CA SER A 172 -8.24 -14.00 -1.08
C SER A 172 -9.06 -14.20 -2.36
N ALA A 173 -8.63 -15.10 -3.27
CA ALA A 173 -9.40 -15.37 -4.50
C ALA A 173 -10.74 -16.05 -4.20
N ALA A 174 -10.79 -16.90 -3.19
CA ALA A 174 -12.01 -17.54 -2.74
C ALA A 174 -12.99 -16.54 -2.12
N GLU A 175 -12.51 -15.64 -1.28
CA GLU A 175 -13.28 -14.53 -0.70
C GLU A 175 -13.83 -13.61 -1.80
N ASP A 176 -12.97 -13.19 -2.72
CA ASP A 176 -13.34 -12.33 -3.84
C ASP A 176 -14.42 -12.99 -4.72
N ALA A 177 -14.26 -14.28 -5.03
CA ALA A 177 -15.26 -15.03 -5.81
C ALA A 177 -16.61 -15.15 -5.08
N LEU A 178 -16.61 -15.40 -3.77
CA LEU A 178 -17.84 -15.42 -2.96
C LEU A 178 -18.48 -14.05 -2.83
N LEU A 179 -17.70 -12.98 -2.72
CA LEU A 179 -18.22 -11.62 -2.70
C LEU A 179 -18.89 -11.29 -4.02
N LEU A 180 -18.20 -11.55 -5.14
CA LEU A 180 -18.68 -11.28 -6.48
C LEU A 180 -19.88 -12.15 -6.86
N SER A 181 -19.98 -13.39 -6.36
CA SER A 181 -21.13 -14.27 -6.62
C SER A 181 -22.45 -13.70 -6.09
N ARG A 182 -22.42 -12.81 -5.11
CA ARG A 182 -23.60 -12.14 -4.54
C ARG A 182 -24.08 -10.95 -5.39
N VAL A 183 -23.24 -10.49 -6.31
CA VAL A 183 -23.45 -9.24 -7.05
C VAL A 183 -23.53 -9.48 -8.55
N CYS A 184 -22.67 -10.37 -9.07
CA CYS A 184 -22.54 -10.65 -10.50
C CYS A 184 -23.48 -11.79 -10.93
N SER A 185 -23.88 -11.80 -12.21
CA SER A 185 -24.68 -12.91 -12.77
C SER A 185 -23.87 -14.20 -12.88
N ARG A 186 -22.56 -14.09 -13.14
CA ARG A 186 -21.66 -15.24 -13.31
C ARG A 186 -20.24 -14.89 -12.85
N VAL A 187 -19.62 -15.81 -12.12
CA VAL A 187 -18.22 -15.70 -11.67
C VAL A 187 -17.44 -16.90 -12.17
N ILE A 188 -16.32 -16.66 -12.84
CA ILE A 188 -15.45 -17.68 -13.40
C ILE A 188 -14.16 -17.68 -12.60
N LEU A 189 -14.00 -18.65 -11.68
CA LEU A 189 -12.81 -18.78 -10.85
C LEU A 189 -11.73 -19.60 -11.57
N ILE A 190 -10.64 -18.93 -11.93
CA ILE A 190 -9.54 -19.47 -12.73
C ILE A 190 -8.37 -19.81 -11.82
N HIS A 191 -7.96 -21.08 -11.83
CA HIS A 191 -6.81 -21.51 -11.05
C HIS A 191 -5.88 -22.42 -11.83
N ARG A 192 -4.56 -22.18 -11.71
CA ARG A 192 -3.51 -22.95 -12.40
C ARG A 192 -3.31 -24.38 -11.89
N ARG A 193 -3.99 -24.79 -10.83
CA ARG A 193 -4.00 -26.14 -10.27
C ARG A 193 -5.39 -26.75 -10.37
N ASP A 194 -5.53 -27.99 -9.98
CA ASP A 194 -6.80 -28.73 -9.96
C ASP A 194 -7.54 -28.66 -8.61
N THR A 195 -7.00 -27.92 -7.65
CA THR A 195 -7.62 -27.71 -6.33
C THR A 195 -7.21 -26.38 -5.75
N LEU A 196 -8.10 -25.76 -4.98
CA LEU A 196 -7.83 -24.51 -4.26
C LEU A 196 -6.78 -24.73 -3.15
N ARG A 197 -5.99 -23.70 -2.91
CA ARG A 197 -5.12 -23.58 -1.74
C ARG A 197 -5.78 -22.74 -0.63
N ALA A 198 -6.97 -22.22 -0.89
CA ALA A 198 -7.78 -21.51 0.08
C ALA A 198 -8.09 -22.39 1.30
N GLU A 199 -8.34 -21.75 2.42
CA GLU A 199 -8.81 -22.43 3.63
C GLU A 199 -10.11 -23.20 3.34
N LYS A 200 -10.27 -24.36 4.01
CA LYS A 200 -11.40 -25.26 3.75
C LYS A 200 -12.79 -24.62 3.96
N VAL A 201 -12.86 -23.59 4.80
CA VAL A 201 -14.11 -22.84 5.05
C VAL A 201 -14.73 -22.25 3.78
N TYR A 202 -13.93 -21.96 2.78
CA TYR A 202 -14.39 -21.39 1.50
C TYR A 202 -14.86 -22.44 0.48
N HIS A 203 -14.44 -23.71 0.62
CA HIS A 203 -14.67 -24.74 -0.40
C HIS A 203 -16.15 -25.06 -0.58
N VAL A 204 -16.89 -25.32 0.50
CA VAL A 204 -18.31 -25.65 0.44
C VAL A 204 -19.13 -24.48 -0.10
N PRO A 205 -19.02 -23.25 0.45
CA PRO A 205 -19.77 -22.11 -0.09
C PRO A 205 -19.53 -21.83 -1.57
N LEU A 206 -18.28 -22.00 -2.06
CA LEU A 206 -17.96 -21.83 -3.48
C LEU A 206 -18.57 -22.92 -4.35
N SER A 207 -18.61 -24.18 -3.89
CA SER A 207 -19.20 -25.29 -4.66
C SER A 207 -20.71 -25.25 -4.68
N GLU A 208 -21.37 -24.65 -3.70
CA GLU A 208 -22.82 -24.46 -3.62
C GLU A 208 -23.32 -23.22 -4.37
N ALA A 209 -22.44 -22.27 -4.67
CA ALA A 209 -22.79 -21.06 -5.41
C ALA A 209 -23.10 -21.40 -6.87
N SER A 210 -24.39 -21.36 -7.25
CA SER A 210 -24.90 -21.80 -8.56
C SER A 210 -24.36 -20.99 -9.75
N ASN A 211 -23.83 -19.79 -9.50
CA ASN A 211 -23.27 -18.89 -10.51
C ASN A 211 -21.73 -18.83 -10.50
N VAL A 212 -21.07 -19.72 -9.75
CA VAL A 212 -19.60 -19.82 -9.75
C VAL A 212 -19.17 -21.02 -10.59
N GLU A 213 -18.33 -20.78 -11.57
CA GLU A 213 -17.71 -21.80 -12.41
C GLU A 213 -16.22 -21.88 -12.16
N PHE A 214 -15.67 -23.09 -12.12
CA PHE A 214 -14.24 -23.30 -11.95
C PHE A 214 -13.56 -23.59 -13.29
N ARG A 215 -12.44 -22.92 -13.55
CA ARG A 215 -11.50 -23.23 -14.63
C ARG A 215 -10.18 -23.70 -14.02
N TRP A 216 -10.11 -24.99 -13.81
CA TRP A 216 -8.92 -25.65 -13.23
C TRP A 216 -7.80 -25.80 -14.26
N ASN A 217 -6.56 -25.90 -13.74
CA ASN A 217 -5.37 -26.06 -14.54
C ASN A 217 -5.23 -24.99 -15.63
N SER A 218 -5.72 -23.78 -15.38
CA SER A 218 -5.82 -22.74 -16.38
C SER A 218 -5.15 -21.47 -15.92
N VAL A 219 -4.54 -20.76 -16.86
CA VAL A 219 -3.96 -19.43 -16.70
C VAL A 219 -4.53 -18.49 -17.76
N VAL A 220 -4.58 -17.21 -17.46
CA VAL A 220 -4.90 -16.19 -18.46
C VAL A 220 -3.67 -16.02 -19.35
N ALA A 221 -3.85 -16.25 -20.65
CA ALA A 221 -2.82 -16.08 -21.67
C ALA A 221 -2.91 -14.72 -22.36
N GLU A 222 -4.15 -14.18 -22.49
CA GLU A 222 -4.39 -12.91 -23.18
C GLU A 222 -5.66 -12.26 -22.63
N LEU A 223 -5.65 -10.92 -22.62
CA LEU A 223 -6.85 -10.08 -22.41
C LEU A 223 -7.39 -9.67 -23.77
N LEU A 224 -8.64 -10.04 -24.04
CA LEU A 224 -9.29 -9.71 -25.31
C LEU A 224 -9.98 -8.35 -25.17
N GLN A 225 -9.49 -7.36 -25.91
CA GLN A 225 -9.97 -5.98 -25.83
C GLN A 225 -10.30 -5.42 -27.21
N ARG A 226 -11.29 -4.55 -27.28
CA ARG A 226 -11.64 -3.75 -28.45
C ARG A 226 -11.87 -2.30 -28.05
N ASP A 227 -13.01 -2.01 -27.41
CA ASP A 227 -13.34 -0.70 -26.81
C ASP A 227 -13.40 -0.82 -25.27
N GLY A 228 -12.62 -1.73 -24.69
CA GLY A 228 -12.58 -2.19 -23.32
C GLY A 228 -12.41 -3.70 -23.29
N LEU A 229 -12.45 -4.30 -22.11
CA LEU A 229 -12.35 -5.75 -21.95
C LEU A 229 -13.60 -6.43 -22.52
N GLN A 230 -13.40 -7.45 -23.37
CA GLN A 230 -14.46 -8.27 -23.96
C GLN A 230 -14.43 -9.71 -23.44
N GLY A 231 -13.28 -10.13 -22.93
CA GLY A 231 -13.06 -11.49 -22.46
C GLY A 231 -11.60 -11.80 -22.27
N ILE A 232 -11.31 -13.06 -22.07
CA ILE A 232 -9.96 -13.57 -21.85
C ILE A 232 -9.71 -14.83 -22.66
N ARG A 233 -8.46 -15.05 -23.05
CA ARG A 233 -8.01 -16.34 -23.53
C ARG A 233 -7.35 -17.08 -22.38
N LEU A 234 -7.86 -18.26 -22.07
CA LEU A 234 -7.30 -19.18 -21.10
C LEU A 234 -6.45 -20.23 -21.82
N ARG A 235 -5.33 -20.59 -21.21
CA ARG A 235 -4.53 -21.74 -21.61
C ARG A 235 -4.52 -22.76 -20.48
N ASN A 236 -4.85 -23.99 -20.79
CA ASN A 236 -4.76 -25.10 -19.84
C ASN A 236 -3.28 -25.53 -19.72
N VAL A 237 -2.73 -25.48 -18.52
CA VAL A 237 -1.30 -25.74 -18.27
C VAL A 237 -0.91 -27.23 -18.34
N LYS A 238 -1.88 -28.17 -18.47
CA LYS A 238 -1.63 -29.61 -18.63
C LYS A 238 -1.74 -30.06 -20.08
N THR A 239 -2.70 -29.47 -20.83
CA THR A 239 -3.02 -29.91 -22.20
C THR A 239 -2.62 -28.91 -23.27
N GLU A 240 -2.16 -27.72 -22.87
CA GLU A 240 -1.85 -26.57 -23.71
C GLU A 240 -3.04 -26.07 -24.57
N VAL A 241 -4.24 -26.61 -24.38
CA VAL A 241 -5.45 -26.21 -25.11
C VAL A 241 -5.85 -24.80 -24.67
N GLU A 242 -6.11 -23.96 -25.65
CA GLU A 242 -6.62 -22.60 -25.44
C GLU A 242 -8.15 -22.55 -25.58
N GLN A 243 -8.77 -21.71 -24.76
CA GLN A 243 -10.20 -21.44 -24.78
C GLN A 243 -10.47 -19.97 -24.56
N THR A 244 -11.34 -19.37 -25.36
CA THR A 244 -11.86 -18.03 -25.12
C THR A 244 -13.03 -18.09 -24.14
N VAL A 245 -13.06 -17.13 -23.22
CA VAL A 245 -14.14 -16.94 -22.25
C VAL A 245 -14.53 -15.48 -22.23
N ASP A 246 -15.79 -15.20 -22.54
CA ASP A 246 -16.34 -13.85 -22.49
C ASP A 246 -16.55 -13.43 -21.04
N CYS A 247 -16.10 -12.23 -20.71
CA CYS A 247 -16.33 -11.60 -19.41
C CYS A 247 -16.17 -10.08 -19.49
N ASP A 248 -16.90 -9.38 -18.63
CA ASP A 248 -16.91 -7.92 -18.56
C ASP A 248 -15.78 -7.38 -17.67
N GLY A 249 -15.27 -8.20 -16.75
CA GLY A 249 -14.22 -7.82 -15.81
C GLY A 249 -13.34 -9.00 -15.36
N VAL A 250 -12.09 -8.70 -15.05
CA VAL A 250 -11.11 -9.65 -14.50
C VAL A 250 -10.61 -9.13 -13.15
N PHE A 251 -10.81 -9.91 -12.10
CA PHE A 251 -10.30 -9.63 -10.75
C PHE A 251 -9.07 -10.49 -10.48
N VAL A 252 -7.92 -9.83 -10.34
CA VAL A 252 -6.62 -10.48 -10.18
C VAL A 252 -6.31 -10.65 -8.71
N SER A 253 -6.49 -11.88 -8.18
CA SER A 253 -6.37 -12.23 -6.75
C SER A 253 -5.24 -13.25 -6.52
N ILE A 254 -4.05 -12.99 -7.11
CA ILE A 254 -2.86 -13.85 -7.00
C ILE A 254 -1.87 -13.39 -5.94
N GLY A 255 -2.29 -12.47 -5.08
CA GLY A 255 -1.53 -11.93 -3.96
C GLY A 255 -1.01 -10.52 -4.21
N ARG A 256 -0.35 -9.98 -3.19
CA ARG A 256 0.29 -8.66 -3.20
C ARG A 256 1.75 -8.78 -2.79
N ASN A 257 2.56 -7.84 -3.21
CA ASN A 257 3.94 -7.68 -2.80
C ASN A 257 4.03 -6.45 -1.89
N PRO A 258 4.36 -6.63 -0.59
CA PRO A 258 4.57 -5.49 0.30
C PRO A 258 5.79 -4.67 -0.16
N ALA A 259 5.66 -3.34 -0.16
CA ALA A 259 6.76 -2.44 -0.51
C ALA A 259 7.69 -2.24 0.70
N SER A 260 8.17 -3.35 1.25
CA SER A 260 9.03 -3.42 2.46
C SER A 260 10.53 -3.47 2.15
N GLY A 261 10.92 -3.29 0.88
CA GLY A 261 12.33 -3.41 0.45
C GLY A 261 13.29 -2.56 1.27
N LEU A 262 12.91 -1.31 1.60
CA LEU A 262 13.71 -0.39 2.42
C LEU A 262 13.93 -0.89 3.87
N ALA A 263 13.02 -1.70 4.39
CA ALA A 263 13.07 -2.23 5.76
C ALA A 263 13.85 -3.56 5.87
N ARG A 264 14.18 -4.17 4.72
CA ARG A 264 14.84 -5.49 4.68
C ARG A 264 16.21 -5.45 5.38
N GLY A 265 16.47 -6.44 6.23
CA GLY A 265 17.69 -6.52 7.02
C GLY A 265 17.72 -5.65 8.27
N GLN A 266 16.72 -4.76 8.46
CA GLN A 266 16.60 -3.94 9.66
C GLN A 266 15.37 -4.31 10.50
N LEU A 267 14.21 -4.50 9.89
CA LEU A 267 12.99 -4.89 10.57
C LEU A 267 12.68 -6.38 10.39
N ARG A 268 11.96 -6.94 11.35
CA ARG A 268 11.44 -8.30 11.22
C ARG A 268 10.29 -8.31 10.20
N LEU A 269 10.39 -9.24 9.25
CA LEU A 269 9.38 -9.47 8.22
C LEU A 269 8.79 -10.87 8.36
N ASP A 270 7.55 -11.06 7.91
CA ASP A 270 6.97 -12.37 7.75
C ASP A 270 7.52 -13.10 6.50
N PRO A 271 7.21 -14.39 6.28
CA PRO A 271 7.65 -15.12 5.09
C PRO A 271 7.15 -14.54 3.75
N ALA A 272 6.07 -13.76 3.76
CA ALA A 272 5.52 -13.07 2.58
C ALA A 272 6.15 -11.69 2.35
N GLY A 273 7.01 -11.22 3.28
CA GLY A 273 7.72 -9.95 3.20
C GLY A 273 7.01 -8.79 3.88
N TYR A 274 5.89 -9.00 4.57
CA TYR A 274 5.21 -7.94 5.33
C TYR A 274 5.97 -7.62 6.61
N ILE A 275 6.01 -6.32 6.99
CA ILE A 275 6.61 -5.89 8.25
C ILE A 275 5.78 -6.44 9.41
N LEU A 276 6.42 -7.16 10.33
CA LEU A 276 5.76 -7.65 11.54
C LEU A 276 5.45 -6.47 12.46
N ALA A 277 4.17 -6.17 12.61
CA ALA A 277 3.63 -5.20 13.53
C ALA A 277 2.22 -5.65 13.95
N ASP A 278 1.89 -5.43 15.21
CA ASP A 278 0.56 -5.73 15.78
C ASP A 278 -0.38 -4.50 15.69
N GLU A 279 -1.46 -4.52 16.43
CA GLU A 279 -2.43 -3.42 16.46
C GLU A 279 -1.85 -2.10 17.02
N SER A 280 -0.71 -2.14 17.70
CA SER A 280 0.03 -0.92 18.11
C SER A 280 0.83 -0.29 16.98
N THR A 281 0.92 -0.95 15.83
CA THR A 281 1.76 -0.56 14.68
C THR A 281 3.27 -0.49 14.94
N ARG A 282 3.71 -0.85 16.15
CA ARG A 282 5.12 -0.89 16.53
C ARG A 282 5.86 -1.97 15.76
N THR A 283 7.06 -1.68 15.34
CA THR A 283 7.95 -2.65 14.70
C THR A 283 8.97 -3.23 15.68
N SER A 284 9.92 -4.01 15.18
CA SER A 284 11.01 -4.56 15.99
C SER A 284 12.04 -3.51 16.46
N ILE A 285 11.96 -2.26 15.99
CA ILE A 285 12.86 -1.18 16.39
C ILE A 285 12.03 -0.07 17.07
N PRO A 286 12.40 0.35 18.31
CA PRO A 286 11.75 1.44 19.01
C PRO A 286 11.74 2.75 18.21
N GLY A 287 10.60 3.45 18.22
CA GLY A 287 10.40 4.68 17.44
C GLY A 287 10.21 4.46 15.93
N VAL A 288 10.07 3.20 15.49
CA VAL A 288 9.74 2.86 14.10
C VAL A 288 8.40 2.13 14.05
N PHE A 289 7.50 2.64 13.23
CA PHE A 289 6.13 2.15 13.07
C PHE A 289 5.88 1.72 11.64
N ALA A 290 4.95 0.78 11.44
CA ALA A 290 4.50 0.36 10.12
C ALA A 290 2.98 0.45 10.03
N VAL A 291 2.46 1.12 9.01
CA VAL A 291 1.03 1.40 8.85
C VAL A 291 0.52 1.01 7.46
N GLY A 292 -0.74 0.65 7.37
CA GLY A 292 -1.38 0.27 6.13
C GLY A 292 -0.90 -1.09 5.60
N ASP A 293 -0.90 -1.22 4.29
CA ASP A 293 -0.78 -2.52 3.61
C ASP A 293 0.63 -3.13 3.66
N VAL A 294 1.64 -2.39 4.07
CA VAL A 294 3.03 -2.88 4.19
C VAL A 294 3.24 -3.82 5.38
N ARG A 295 2.37 -3.75 6.39
CA ARG A 295 2.46 -4.56 7.61
C ARG A 295 1.58 -5.80 7.60
N THR A 296 1.84 -6.71 8.53
CA THR A 296 0.96 -7.84 8.83
C THR A 296 -0.39 -7.34 9.37
N LYS A 297 -1.48 -7.70 8.70
CA LYS A 297 -2.86 -7.39 9.10
C LYS A 297 -3.86 -8.27 8.36
N ALA A 298 -5.03 -8.46 8.95
CA ALA A 298 -6.10 -9.27 8.37
C ALA A 298 -6.78 -8.59 7.17
N LEU A 299 -7.08 -7.30 7.28
CA LEU A 299 -7.84 -6.55 6.28
C LEU A 299 -7.05 -5.35 5.75
N ARG A 300 -6.91 -5.25 4.43
CA ARG A 300 -6.21 -4.16 3.72
C ARG A 300 -7.23 -3.30 2.99
N GLN A 301 -7.59 -2.16 3.61
CA GLN A 301 -8.54 -1.19 3.11
C GLN A 301 -8.07 0.24 3.46
N ILE A 302 -8.60 1.24 2.77
CA ILE A 302 -8.30 2.66 3.03
C ILE A 302 -8.57 3.00 4.50
N VAL A 303 -9.74 2.59 5.01
CA VAL A 303 -10.14 2.87 6.41
C VAL A 303 -9.22 2.21 7.42
N THR A 304 -8.77 0.97 7.20
CA THR A 304 -7.85 0.29 8.13
C THR A 304 -6.43 0.86 8.04
N ALA A 305 -6.01 1.33 6.87
CA ALA A 305 -4.74 2.05 6.72
C ALA A 305 -4.77 3.39 7.43
N ALA A 306 -5.86 4.16 7.32
CA ALA A 306 -6.04 5.43 8.02
C ALA A 306 -6.07 5.24 9.55
N ALA A 307 -6.75 4.20 10.04
CA ALA A 307 -6.75 3.84 11.46
C ALA A 307 -5.34 3.54 11.98
N ASP A 308 -4.56 2.74 11.24
CA ASP A 308 -3.15 2.47 11.59
C ASP A 308 -2.34 3.76 11.74
N GLY A 309 -2.54 4.74 10.84
CA GLY A 309 -1.85 6.02 10.90
C GLY A 309 -2.11 6.78 12.20
N ALA A 310 -3.36 6.83 12.65
CA ALA A 310 -3.74 7.45 13.91
C ALA A 310 -3.12 6.71 15.11
N VAL A 311 -3.16 5.38 15.10
CA VAL A 311 -2.57 4.53 16.16
C VAL A 311 -1.06 4.71 16.25
N ALA A 312 -0.37 4.76 15.11
CA ALA A 312 1.08 4.97 15.07
C ALA A 312 1.50 6.27 15.77
N VAL A 313 0.74 7.34 15.54
CA VAL A 313 1.03 8.63 16.19
C VAL A 313 0.81 8.58 17.68
N HIS A 314 -0.24 7.93 18.16
CA HIS A 314 -0.48 7.74 19.59
C HIS A 314 0.75 7.12 20.27
N TYR A 315 1.26 6.02 19.74
CA TYR A 315 2.43 5.36 20.30
C TYR A 315 3.76 6.08 20.02
N ALA A 316 3.84 6.87 18.94
CA ALA A 316 5.00 7.72 18.70
C ALA A 316 5.11 8.86 19.73
N GLN A 317 3.98 9.45 20.14
CA GLN A 317 3.96 10.44 21.23
C GLN A 317 4.43 9.86 22.54
N GLU A 318 4.00 8.65 22.92
CA GLU A 318 4.50 7.95 24.11
C GLU A 318 6.03 7.73 24.03
N TYR A 319 6.54 7.26 22.89
CA TYR A 319 7.96 7.07 22.68
C TYR A 319 8.75 8.36 22.81
N LEU A 320 8.27 9.46 22.22
CA LEU A 320 8.93 10.77 22.27
C LEU A 320 8.91 11.35 23.70
N ALA A 321 7.80 11.18 24.44
CA ALA A 321 7.67 11.64 25.82
C ALA A 321 8.64 10.92 26.77
N GLN A 322 9.00 9.67 26.48
CA GLN A 322 9.97 8.87 27.24
C GLN A 322 11.44 9.16 26.85
N GLY A 323 11.68 10.19 26.03
CA GLY A 323 13.03 10.54 25.57
C GLY A 323 13.65 9.58 24.57
N GLY A 324 12.83 8.73 23.92
CA GLY A 324 13.30 7.79 22.90
C GLY A 324 13.91 6.50 23.45
N GLY A 325 13.59 6.12 24.67
CA GLY A 325 14.02 4.86 25.29
C GLY A 325 13.27 3.63 24.71
N PRO A 326 13.74 2.41 25.00
CA PRO A 326 13.03 1.18 24.67
C PRO A 326 11.70 1.11 25.45
N PHE A 327 10.68 0.54 24.82
CA PHE A 327 9.39 0.25 25.46
C PHE A 327 9.53 -0.90 26.44
#